data_8315390555707baa95f096e090e76dcb
#
_entry.id   8315390555707baa95f096e090e76dcb
#
_cell.length_a   1.000
_cell.length_b   1.000
_cell.length_c   1.000
_cell.angle_alpha   90.00
_cell.angle_beta   90.00
_cell.angle_gamma   90.00
#
_symmetry.space_group_name_H-M   'P 1'
#
loop_
_entity.id
_entity.type
_entity.pdbx_description
1 polymer ?
#
loop_
_entity_poly.entity_id
_entity_poly.type
_entity_poly.pdbx_seq_one_letter_code
_entity_poly.pdbx_strand_id
1 'polypeptide(L)'
;MRIRILGSAAGGGFPQWNCNCPNCHAVRIGSLSYRPRTQSSIAVSADERHWFLFNVSPDIQRQIYAFPALWPRAVVRHTPIQGVVLSDAELDHTLGLLSLREAGQLHIYATEWVYTALNEQNPLLRTLSNYCTIEWQPVQLMQPMTLHLANGADSGLRCQAFTTHSTKVAAFAGGAVPDAEASVGYRISDIATGGSLVYLPAVQELHTGMLDQLHDCACLLIDGTCWEDDELVRLGIGSKTARVMGHLPIAGDGGSLEQLAALDVGRVIYIHINNTNPILIENSPQRQTVEANGIEVAFDGMELEI
;
A
#
# COMPACT_ATOMS: atom_id res chain seq x y z
N MET A 1 4.20 -14.78 -10.55
CA MET A 1 3.59 -13.43 -10.38
C MET A 1 4.69 -12.36 -10.34
N ARG A 2 4.46 -11.25 -11.02
CA ARG A 2 5.36 -10.08 -11.04
C ARG A 2 4.76 -8.96 -10.20
N ILE A 3 5.56 -8.36 -9.32
CA ILE A 3 5.16 -7.24 -8.47
C ILE A 3 6.15 -6.09 -8.70
N ARG A 4 5.61 -4.87 -8.84
CA ARG A 4 6.39 -3.63 -8.86
C ARG A 4 5.94 -2.73 -7.72
N ILE A 5 6.85 -2.35 -6.84
CA ILE A 5 6.61 -1.28 -5.87
C ILE A 5 6.67 0.05 -6.62
N LEU A 6 5.53 0.69 -6.79
CA LEU A 6 5.41 1.96 -7.48
C LEU A 6 5.82 3.11 -6.58
N GLY A 7 5.42 3.05 -5.32
CA GLY A 7 5.77 3.99 -4.28
C GLY A 7 5.89 3.30 -2.93
N SER A 8 6.77 3.77 -2.07
CA SER A 8 7.13 3.10 -0.81
C SER A 8 7.03 3.98 0.43
N ALA A 9 6.72 5.29 0.29
CA ALA A 9 6.52 6.20 1.41
C ALA A 9 5.07 6.20 1.90
N ALA A 10 4.86 6.59 3.16
CA ALA A 10 3.56 6.93 3.72
C ALA A 10 3.02 8.26 3.15
N GLY A 11 1.85 8.66 3.61
CA GLY A 11 1.18 9.90 3.18
C GLY A 11 2.09 11.12 3.23
N GLY A 12 2.07 11.91 2.15
CA GLY A 12 2.94 13.07 1.94
C GLY A 12 4.25 12.79 1.21
N GLY A 13 4.64 11.53 1.03
CA GLY A 13 5.85 11.13 0.31
C GLY A 13 7.15 11.50 1.03
N PHE A 14 8.27 11.24 0.36
CA PHE A 14 9.60 11.54 0.89
C PHE A 14 10.51 12.19 -0.19
N PRO A 15 11.00 13.43 -0.02
CA PRO A 15 10.75 14.32 1.12
C PRO A 15 9.32 14.89 1.12
N GLN A 16 8.71 15.00 2.30
CA GLN A 16 7.39 15.61 2.42
C GLN A 16 7.48 17.12 2.19
N TRP A 17 6.55 17.68 1.43
CA TRP A 17 6.63 19.04 0.88
C TRP A 17 6.80 20.16 1.92
N ASN A 18 6.17 20.01 3.09
CA ASN A 18 6.18 20.99 4.19
C ASN A 18 7.06 20.57 5.39
N CYS A 19 7.83 19.49 5.27
CA CYS A 19 8.66 18.97 6.36
C CYS A 19 10.13 19.34 6.16
N ASN A 20 10.79 19.76 7.24
CA ASN A 20 12.23 20.01 7.27
C ASN A 20 12.94 19.18 8.37
N CYS A 21 12.40 17.98 8.68
CA CYS A 21 13.10 17.03 9.54
C CYS A 21 14.47 16.65 8.95
N PRO A 22 15.39 16.08 9.72
CA PRO A 22 16.73 15.73 9.24
C PRO A 22 16.71 14.93 7.95
N ASN A 23 15.81 13.95 7.80
CA ASN A 23 15.69 13.13 6.60
C ASN A 23 15.25 13.95 5.38
N CYS A 24 14.15 14.72 5.51
CA CYS A 24 13.64 15.55 4.41
C CYS A 24 14.64 16.65 3.99
N HIS A 25 15.35 17.24 4.95
CA HIS A 25 16.41 18.20 4.66
C HIS A 25 17.54 17.56 3.87
N ALA A 26 18.05 16.42 4.32
CA ALA A 26 19.16 15.71 3.68
C ALA A 26 18.86 15.34 2.21
N VAL A 27 17.64 14.87 1.91
CA VAL A 27 17.24 14.60 0.52
C VAL A 27 17.26 15.86 -0.33
N ARG A 28 16.74 16.99 0.19
CA ARG A 28 16.68 18.25 -0.58
C ARG A 28 18.06 18.81 -0.91
N ILE A 29 19.05 18.61 -0.04
CA ILE A 29 20.44 19.03 -0.30
C ILE A 29 21.23 17.97 -1.08
N GLY A 30 20.61 16.89 -1.54
CA GLY A 30 21.23 15.87 -2.39
C GLY A 30 22.17 14.92 -1.67
N SER A 31 21.92 14.59 -0.40
CA SER A 31 22.68 13.56 0.32
C SER A 31 22.53 12.20 -0.35
N LEU A 32 23.64 11.52 -0.64
CA LEU A 32 23.66 10.21 -1.31
C LEU A 32 23.11 9.07 -0.44
N SER A 33 22.99 9.27 0.87
CA SER A 33 22.44 8.27 1.81
C SER A 33 20.92 8.22 1.82
N TYR A 34 20.25 9.00 0.97
CA TYR A 34 18.80 9.09 0.91
C TYR A 34 18.30 9.03 -0.53
N ARG A 35 17.18 8.34 -0.72
CA ARG A 35 16.47 8.28 -2.00
C ARG A 35 15.06 8.85 -1.83
N PRO A 36 14.63 9.79 -2.69
CA PRO A 36 13.23 10.23 -2.72
C PRO A 36 12.28 9.05 -2.95
N ARG A 37 11.09 9.13 -2.36
CA ARG A 37 10.05 8.10 -2.50
C ARG A 37 8.68 8.72 -2.69
N THR A 38 7.90 8.14 -3.57
CA THR A 38 6.47 8.47 -3.75
C THR A 38 5.63 7.67 -2.77
N GLN A 39 4.37 8.08 -2.60
CA GLN A 39 3.44 7.47 -1.65
C GLN A 39 3.07 6.04 -2.07
N SER A 40 2.77 5.20 -1.09
CA SER A 40 2.64 3.74 -1.21
C SER A 40 1.60 3.30 -2.24
N SER A 41 2.04 2.48 -3.18
CA SER A 41 1.22 1.77 -4.15
C SER A 41 2.05 0.66 -4.78
N ILE A 42 1.43 -0.44 -5.18
CA ILE A 42 2.08 -1.52 -5.92
C ILE A 42 1.29 -1.89 -7.16
N ALA A 43 1.97 -2.44 -8.16
CA ALA A 43 1.36 -3.06 -9.33
C ALA A 43 1.66 -4.56 -9.34
N VAL A 44 0.64 -5.38 -9.61
CA VAL A 44 0.74 -6.85 -9.62
C VAL A 44 0.21 -7.39 -10.94
N SER A 45 0.90 -8.39 -11.49
CA SER A 45 0.54 -9.05 -12.76
C SER A 45 0.91 -10.52 -12.74
N ALA A 46 0.07 -11.39 -13.30
CA ALA A 46 0.40 -12.79 -13.55
C ALA A 46 1.14 -13.00 -14.90
N ASP A 47 0.98 -12.09 -15.88
CA ASP A 47 1.41 -12.28 -17.26
C ASP A 47 2.30 -11.14 -17.81
N GLU A 48 2.67 -10.15 -16.99
CA GLU A 48 3.44 -8.95 -17.32
C GLU A 48 2.79 -8.02 -18.38
N ARG A 49 1.52 -8.30 -18.73
CA ARG A 49 0.75 -7.53 -19.73
C ARG A 49 -0.44 -6.83 -19.11
N HIS A 50 -1.09 -7.48 -18.17
CA HIS A 50 -2.29 -7.01 -17.49
C HIS A 50 -1.97 -6.78 -16.02
N TRP A 51 -2.14 -5.54 -15.56
CA TRP A 51 -1.70 -5.11 -14.24
C TRP A 51 -2.88 -4.66 -13.38
N PHE A 52 -2.83 -4.99 -12.11
CA PHE A 52 -3.73 -4.48 -11.08
C PHE A 52 -2.93 -3.59 -10.13
N LEU A 53 -3.49 -2.41 -9.82
CA LEU A 53 -2.92 -1.51 -8.85
C LEU A 53 -3.51 -1.81 -7.47
N PHE A 54 -2.67 -1.94 -6.46
CA PHE A 54 -3.09 -1.99 -5.07
C PHE A 54 -2.78 -0.63 -4.45
N ASN A 55 -3.84 0.08 -4.09
CA ASN A 55 -3.89 1.50 -3.78
C ASN A 55 -3.42 2.39 -4.95
N VAL A 56 -3.94 3.61 -4.99
CA VAL A 56 -3.61 4.59 -6.03
C VAL A 56 -3.29 5.92 -5.38
N SER A 57 -2.01 6.13 -5.15
CA SER A 57 -1.51 7.33 -4.47
C SER A 57 -1.66 8.59 -5.33
N PRO A 58 -1.63 9.79 -4.72
CA PRO A 58 -1.58 11.05 -5.47
C PRO A 58 -0.44 11.14 -6.49
N ASP A 59 0.61 10.34 -6.32
CA ASP A 59 1.79 10.28 -7.19
C ASP A 59 1.62 9.36 -8.41
N ILE A 60 0.44 8.76 -8.62
CA ILE A 60 0.22 7.68 -9.60
C ILE A 60 0.67 8.04 -11.02
N GLN A 61 0.51 9.28 -11.46
CA GLN A 61 0.97 9.70 -12.79
C GLN A 61 2.50 9.55 -12.93
N ARG A 62 3.25 9.98 -11.92
CA ARG A 62 4.69 9.83 -11.87
C ARG A 62 5.11 8.37 -11.80
N GLN A 63 4.37 7.58 -11.02
CA GLN A 63 4.58 6.14 -10.86
C GLN A 63 4.34 5.38 -12.17
N ILE A 64 3.26 5.67 -12.89
CA ILE A 64 2.99 5.11 -14.23
C ILE A 64 4.10 5.51 -15.20
N TYR A 65 4.50 6.77 -15.20
CA TYR A 65 5.54 7.26 -16.09
C TYR A 65 6.89 6.57 -15.84
N ALA A 66 7.21 6.25 -14.59
CA ALA A 66 8.45 5.57 -14.20
C ALA A 66 8.44 4.05 -14.49
N PHE A 67 7.29 3.47 -14.89
CA PHE A 67 7.18 2.04 -15.15
C PHE A 67 6.61 1.74 -16.55
N PRO A 68 7.47 1.52 -17.56
CA PRO A 68 7.05 1.30 -18.96
C PRO A 68 6.06 0.17 -19.17
N ALA A 69 5.98 -0.81 -18.26
CA ALA A 69 4.98 -1.88 -18.34
C ALA A 69 3.54 -1.37 -18.21
N LEU A 70 3.33 -0.19 -17.61
CA LEU A 70 2.01 0.46 -17.51
C LEU A 70 1.71 1.42 -18.65
N TRP A 71 2.61 1.58 -19.63
CA TRP A 71 2.38 2.50 -20.75
C TRP A 71 1.44 1.90 -21.80
N PRO A 72 0.71 2.74 -22.56
CA PRO A 72 -0.07 2.29 -23.70
C PRO A 72 0.80 1.57 -24.74
N ARG A 73 0.33 0.43 -25.26
CA ARG A 73 1.13 -0.41 -26.18
C ARG A 73 0.48 -0.67 -27.54
N ALA A 74 -0.86 -0.73 -27.60
CA ALA A 74 -1.54 -1.32 -28.75
C ALA A 74 -2.24 -0.29 -29.65
N VAL A 75 -2.95 0.67 -29.07
CA VAL A 75 -3.74 1.68 -29.77
C VAL A 75 -3.51 3.05 -29.16
N VAL A 76 -4.00 4.10 -29.85
CA VAL A 76 -3.78 5.51 -29.44
C VAL A 76 -4.16 5.78 -27.97
N ARG A 77 -5.28 5.18 -27.50
CA ARG A 77 -5.67 5.18 -26.09
C ARG A 77 -5.86 3.75 -25.59
N HIS A 78 -5.00 3.34 -24.67
CA HIS A 78 -4.96 2.02 -24.08
C HIS A 78 -4.33 2.09 -22.71
N THR A 79 -4.72 1.22 -21.81
CA THR A 79 -4.04 1.04 -20.53
C THR A 79 -3.86 -0.45 -20.23
N PRO A 80 -2.68 -0.87 -19.78
CA PRO A 80 -2.47 -2.21 -19.23
C PRO A 80 -3.13 -2.42 -17.86
N ILE A 81 -3.55 -1.32 -17.19
CA ILE A 81 -4.19 -1.37 -15.87
C ILE A 81 -5.61 -1.90 -16.04
N GLN A 82 -5.90 -3.05 -15.42
CA GLN A 82 -7.17 -3.75 -15.50
C GLN A 82 -8.12 -3.42 -14.35
N GLY A 83 -7.58 -2.99 -13.22
CA GLY A 83 -8.37 -2.62 -12.07
C GLY A 83 -7.52 -2.06 -10.94
N VAL A 84 -8.20 -1.50 -9.97
CA VAL A 84 -7.64 -0.96 -8.73
C VAL A 84 -8.23 -1.70 -7.55
N VAL A 85 -7.38 -2.14 -6.63
CA VAL A 85 -7.76 -2.81 -5.39
C VAL A 85 -7.40 -1.88 -4.22
N LEU A 86 -8.38 -1.50 -3.41
CA LEU A 86 -8.21 -0.54 -2.32
C LEU A 86 -8.16 -1.25 -0.96
N SER A 87 -7.14 -0.97 -0.16
CA SER A 87 -7.03 -1.48 1.21
C SER A 87 -7.87 -0.70 2.22
N ASP A 88 -8.12 0.57 1.97
CA ASP A 88 -8.82 1.52 2.82
C ASP A 88 -9.25 2.75 2.02
N ALA A 89 -9.79 3.76 2.68
CA ALA A 89 -10.25 5.01 2.05
C ALA A 89 -9.31 6.21 2.31
N GLU A 90 -8.08 5.99 2.82
CA GLU A 90 -7.15 7.07 3.11
C GLU A 90 -6.72 7.83 1.84
N LEU A 91 -6.43 9.12 1.98
CA LEU A 91 -6.16 10.00 0.84
C LEU A 91 -4.91 9.60 0.06
N ASP A 92 -3.89 9.15 0.74
CA ASP A 92 -2.65 8.66 0.12
C ASP A 92 -2.82 7.33 -0.62
N HIS A 93 -3.90 6.60 -0.35
CA HIS A 93 -4.26 5.36 -1.04
C HIS A 93 -5.29 5.53 -2.16
N THR A 94 -6.00 6.68 -2.22
CA THR A 94 -7.18 6.81 -3.09
C THR A 94 -7.19 8.05 -3.99
N LEU A 95 -6.52 9.16 -3.64
CA LEU A 95 -6.62 10.40 -4.41
C LEU A 95 -6.10 10.29 -5.84
N GLY A 96 -5.20 9.38 -6.12
CA GLY A 96 -4.70 9.11 -7.46
C GLY A 96 -5.78 8.61 -8.43
N LEU A 97 -6.91 8.11 -7.95
CA LEU A 97 -8.05 7.72 -8.78
C LEU A 97 -8.51 8.87 -9.70
N LEU A 98 -8.48 10.12 -9.23
CA LEU A 98 -8.82 11.28 -10.06
C LEU A 98 -7.88 11.47 -11.26
N SER A 99 -6.64 11.02 -11.15
CA SER A 99 -5.68 11.05 -12.25
C SER A 99 -5.93 9.96 -13.30
N LEU A 100 -6.77 8.97 -12.98
CA LEU A 100 -7.14 7.88 -13.89
C LEU A 100 -8.47 8.15 -14.62
N ARG A 101 -9.07 9.33 -14.50
CA ARG A 101 -10.36 9.71 -15.10
C ARG A 101 -10.46 9.51 -16.61
N GLU A 102 -9.33 9.39 -17.30
CA GLU A 102 -9.26 9.18 -18.75
C GLU A 102 -9.37 7.69 -19.14
N ALA A 103 -9.56 6.79 -18.19
CA ALA A 103 -9.57 5.34 -18.42
C ALA A 103 -10.79 4.87 -19.26
N GLY A 104 -11.84 5.68 -19.41
CA GLY A 104 -13.11 5.28 -20.01
C GLY A 104 -13.93 4.41 -19.06
N GLN A 105 -13.40 3.29 -18.60
CA GLN A 105 -13.95 2.40 -17.59
C GLN A 105 -12.88 2.04 -16.57
N LEU A 106 -13.23 2.02 -15.28
CA LEU A 106 -12.34 1.70 -14.18
C LEU A 106 -13.00 0.69 -13.24
N HIS A 107 -12.42 -0.49 -13.12
CA HIS A 107 -12.83 -1.51 -12.14
C HIS A 107 -12.19 -1.20 -10.80
N ILE A 108 -13.01 -1.06 -9.76
CA ILE A 108 -12.57 -0.77 -8.38
C ILE A 108 -13.00 -1.91 -7.48
N TYR A 109 -12.04 -2.65 -6.96
CA TYR A 109 -12.22 -3.68 -5.94
C TYR A 109 -12.07 -3.04 -4.56
N ALA A 110 -13.14 -3.02 -3.79
CA ALA A 110 -13.17 -2.42 -2.46
C ALA A 110 -14.25 -3.09 -1.61
N THR A 111 -14.05 -3.09 -0.29
CA THR A 111 -15.10 -3.46 0.65
C THR A 111 -16.29 -2.50 0.54
N GLU A 112 -17.46 -2.90 1.02
CA GLU A 112 -18.65 -2.04 1.01
C GLU A 112 -18.42 -0.77 1.82
N TRP A 113 -17.72 -0.87 2.95
CA TRP A 113 -17.39 0.28 3.76
C TRP A 113 -16.52 1.29 2.99
N VAL A 114 -15.44 0.85 2.37
CA VAL A 114 -14.52 1.73 1.61
C VAL A 114 -15.26 2.37 0.43
N TYR A 115 -16.05 1.60 -0.31
CA TYR A 115 -16.83 2.11 -1.43
C TYR A 115 -17.83 3.19 -0.98
N THR A 116 -18.57 2.94 0.11
CA THR A 116 -19.54 3.91 0.68
C THR A 116 -18.84 5.17 1.17
N ALA A 117 -17.72 5.03 1.88
CA ALA A 117 -16.92 6.15 2.35
C ALA A 117 -16.47 7.06 1.20
N LEU A 118 -16.05 6.48 0.06
CA LEU A 118 -15.58 7.22 -1.12
C LEU A 118 -16.72 7.76 -2.01
N ASN A 119 -17.97 7.40 -1.75
CA ASN A 119 -19.14 7.94 -2.44
C ASN A 119 -19.86 9.00 -1.61
N GLU A 120 -19.98 8.82 -0.29
CA GLU A 120 -20.83 9.61 0.56
C GLU A 120 -20.07 10.58 1.45
N GLN A 121 -19.00 10.12 2.09
CA GLN A 121 -18.25 10.90 3.08
C GLN A 121 -17.13 11.72 2.41
N ASN A 122 -16.41 11.12 1.50
CA ASN A 122 -15.50 11.77 0.57
C ASN A 122 -15.94 11.44 -0.86
N PRO A 123 -16.76 12.27 -1.53
CA PRO A 123 -17.43 11.92 -2.78
C PRO A 123 -16.46 11.81 -3.98
N LEU A 124 -15.32 11.14 -3.78
CA LEU A 124 -14.27 10.94 -4.77
C LEU A 124 -14.78 10.12 -5.97
N LEU A 125 -15.42 8.96 -5.70
CA LEU A 125 -15.95 8.11 -6.75
C LEU A 125 -17.13 8.76 -7.47
N ARG A 126 -17.99 9.46 -6.73
CA ARG A 126 -19.09 10.23 -7.33
C ARG A 126 -18.59 11.39 -8.20
N THR A 127 -17.47 12.00 -7.85
CA THR A 127 -16.82 13.00 -8.71
C THR A 127 -16.26 12.36 -9.96
N LEU A 128 -15.54 11.24 -9.81
CA LEU A 128 -14.90 10.51 -10.89
C LEU A 128 -15.91 9.94 -11.90
N SER A 129 -17.09 9.50 -11.45
CA SER A 129 -18.15 8.93 -12.30
C SER A 129 -18.72 9.92 -13.34
N ASN A 130 -18.43 11.21 -13.21
CA ASN A 130 -18.75 12.20 -14.25
C ASN A 130 -17.77 12.18 -15.45
N TYR A 131 -16.66 11.47 -15.34
CA TYR A 131 -15.59 11.45 -16.35
C TYR A 131 -15.36 10.06 -16.95
N CYS A 132 -15.54 9.00 -16.17
CA CYS A 132 -15.40 7.62 -16.62
C CYS A 132 -16.44 6.71 -15.96
N THR A 133 -16.68 5.56 -16.55
CA THR A 133 -17.52 4.53 -15.93
C THR A 133 -16.78 3.86 -14.79
N ILE A 134 -17.40 3.84 -13.61
CA ILE A 134 -16.88 3.12 -12.45
C ILE A 134 -17.65 1.83 -12.29
N GLU A 135 -16.94 0.72 -12.27
CA GLU A 135 -17.49 -0.60 -11.96
C GLU A 135 -16.94 -1.09 -10.62
N TRP A 136 -17.77 -1.00 -9.61
CA TRP A 136 -17.42 -1.53 -8.30
C TRP A 136 -17.52 -3.05 -8.28
N GLN A 137 -16.45 -3.66 -7.81
CA GLN A 137 -16.33 -5.09 -7.56
C GLN A 137 -16.28 -5.29 -6.02
N PRO A 138 -17.37 -5.77 -5.41
CA PRO A 138 -17.45 -5.90 -3.96
C PRO A 138 -16.45 -6.93 -3.43
N VAL A 139 -15.68 -6.52 -2.43
CA VAL A 139 -14.72 -7.36 -1.71
C VAL A 139 -15.34 -7.79 -0.39
N GLN A 140 -15.42 -9.09 -0.15
CA GLN A 140 -15.90 -9.65 1.11
C GLN A 140 -14.72 -10.22 1.89
N LEU A 141 -14.71 -9.98 3.21
CA LEU A 141 -13.65 -10.49 4.09
C LEU A 141 -13.62 -12.01 4.07
N MET A 142 -12.41 -12.58 4.02
CA MET A 142 -12.12 -14.01 4.04
C MET A 142 -12.74 -14.82 2.88
N GLN A 143 -13.25 -14.13 1.85
CA GLN A 143 -13.73 -14.79 0.63
C GLN A 143 -12.74 -14.57 -0.52
N PRO A 144 -12.16 -15.65 -1.08
CA PRO A 144 -11.31 -15.54 -2.26
C PRO A 144 -12.11 -15.03 -3.46
N MET A 145 -11.55 -14.06 -4.17
CA MET A 145 -12.11 -13.53 -5.42
C MET A 145 -11.09 -13.63 -6.55
N THR A 146 -11.58 -13.76 -7.78
CA THR A 146 -10.76 -13.61 -8.97
C THR A 146 -10.64 -12.14 -9.34
N LEU A 147 -9.42 -11.69 -9.65
CA LEU A 147 -9.26 -10.43 -10.35
C LEU A 147 -9.49 -10.66 -11.85
N HIS A 148 -10.50 -9.99 -12.41
CA HIS A 148 -10.86 -10.13 -13.82
C HIS A 148 -10.24 -9.05 -14.68
N LEU A 149 -9.86 -9.42 -15.91
CA LEU A 149 -9.47 -8.46 -16.94
C LEU A 149 -10.69 -7.60 -17.33
N ALA A 150 -10.45 -6.45 -17.95
CA ALA A 150 -11.51 -5.55 -18.39
C ALA A 150 -12.53 -6.19 -19.35
N ASN A 151 -12.16 -7.27 -20.04
CA ASN A 151 -13.05 -8.05 -20.90
C ASN A 151 -13.78 -9.19 -20.17
N GLY A 152 -13.65 -9.29 -18.84
CA GLY A 152 -14.23 -10.33 -18.00
C GLY A 152 -13.45 -11.65 -17.93
N ALA A 153 -12.32 -11.79 -18.64
CA ALA A 153 -11.50 -12.99 -18.56
C ALA A 153 -10.77 -13.09 -17.20
N ASP A 154 -10.44 -14.31 -16.80
CA ASP A 154 -9.62 -14.58 -15.61
C ASP A 154 -8.18 -14.05 -15.81
N SER A 155 -7.68 -13.28 -14.89
CA SER A 155 -6.30 -12.75 -14.95
C SER A 155 -5.23 -13.74 -14.50
N GLY A 156 -5.62 -14.87 -13.91
CA GLY A 156 -4.73 -15.79 -13.21
C GLY A 156 -4.40 -15.40 -11.76
N LEU A 157 -4.93 -14.27 -11.27
CA LEU A 157 -4.74 -13.82 -9.89
C LEU A 157 -5.98 -14.08 -9.04
N ARG A 158 -5.77 -14.66 -7.86
CA ARG A 158 -6.75 -14.75 -6.78
C ARG A 158 -6.37 -13.77 -5.68
N CYS A 159 -7.38 -13.13 -5.11
CA CYS A 159 -7.19 -12.16 -4.05
C CYS A 159 -8.16 -12.44 -2.91
N GLN A 160 -7.68 -12.40 -1.66
CA GLN A 160 -8.50 -12.56 -0.47
C GLN A 160 -8.20 -11.42 0.49
N ALA A 161 -9.24 -10.67 0.87
CA ALA A 161 -9.13 -9.63 1.88
C ALA A 161 -9.28 -10.21 3.29
N PHE A 162 -8.54 -9.66 4.24
CA PHE A 162 -8.68 -9.93 5.66
C PHE A 162 -8.62 -8.62 6.45
N THR A 163 -9.33 -8.56 7.56
CA THR A 163 -9.39 -7.35 8.39
C THR A 163 -8.05 -7.06 9.08
N THR A 164 -7.70 -5.79 9.21
CA THR A 164 -6.59 -5.34 10.06
C THR A 164 -7.02 -5.01 11.48
N HIS A 165 -8.34 -5.07 11.77
CA HIS A 165 -8.94 -4.64 13.05
C HIS A 165 -8.47 -3.24 13.49
N SER A 166 -8.17 -2.36 12.53
CA SER A 166 -7.77 -1.01 12.84
C SER A 166 -8.90 -0.26 13.56
N THR A 167 -8.56 0.39 14.65
CA THR A 167 -9.48 1.31 15.34
C THR A 167 -9.49 2.71 14.72
N LYS A 168 -8.58 2.94 13.75
CA LYS A 168 -8.53 4.20 13.01
C LYS A 168 -9.58 4.19 11.90
N VAL A 169 -10.31 5.28 11.80
CA VAL A 169 -11.20 5.58 10.69
C VAL A 169 -10.64 6.77 9.93
N ALA A 170 -10.81 6.78 8.61
CA ALA A 170 -10.36 7.90 7.77
C ALA A 170 -10.87 9.24 8.31
N ALA A 171 -10.01 10.25 8.31
CA ALA A 171 -10.29 11.52 9.00
C ALA A 171 -11.57 12.23 8.51
N PHE A 172 -11.94 12.08 7.24
CA PHE A 172 -13.15 12.65 6.67
C PHE A 172 -14.42 11.85 7.04
N ALA A 173 -14.26 10.61 7.53
CA ALA A 173 -15.35 9.78 8.03
C ALA A 173 -15.62 10.02 9.54
N GLY A 174 -15.36 11.23 10.01
CA GLY A 174 -15.45 11.62 11.41
C GLY A 174 -16.77 11.23 12.06
N GLY A 175 -16.69 10.52 13.21
CA GLY A 175 -17.84 9.98 13.92
C GLY A 175 -18.30 8.58 13.46
N ALA A 176 -17.74 8.02 12.41
CA ALA A 176 -17.97 6.62 12.08
C ALA A 176 -17.35 5.70 13.13
N VAL A 177 -18.02 4.59 13.42
CA VAL A 177 -17.49 3.54 14.28
C VAL A 177 -16.45 2.75 13.48
N PRO A 178 -15.32 2.34 14.07
CA PRO A 178 -14.39 1.44 13.42
C PRO A 178 -15.10 0.16 12.94
N ASP A 179 -14.87 -0.20 11.70
CA ASP A 179 -15.47 -1.35 11.04
C ASP A 179 -14.37 -2.29 10.55
N ALA A 180 -14.63 -3.58 10.59
CA ALA A 180 -13.69 -4.60 10.12
C ALA A 180 -13.34 -4.46 8.63
N GLU A 181 -14.22 -3.83 7.87
CA GLU A 181 -14.06 -3.58 6.43
C GLU A 181 -13.40 -2.23 6.09
N ALA A 182 -13.19 -1.36 7.10
CA ALA A 182 -12.63 -0.02 6.89
C ALA A 182 -11.14 -0.03 6.49
N SER A 183 -10.41 -1.07 6.92
CA SER A 183 -9.00 -1.28 6.59
C SER A 183 -8.72 -2.77 6.48
N VAL A 184 -8.18 -3.19 5.33
CA VAL A 184 -7.94 -4.59 5.03
C VAL A 184 -6.54 -4.82 4.48
N GLY A 185 -5.97 -5.99 4.78
CA GLY A 185 -4.84 -6.57 4.07
C GLY A 185 -5.33 -7.50 2.97
N TYR A 186 -4.45 -7.81 2.03
CA TYR A 186 -4.73 -8.70 0.92
C TYR A 186 -3.71 -9.82 0.81
N ARG A 187 -4.19 -11.07 0.71
CA ARG A 187 -3.40 -12.20 0.21
C ARG A 187 -3.68 -12.38 -1.27
N ILE A 188 -2.63 -12.31 -2.09
CA ILE A 188 -2.71 -12.39 -3.55
C ILE A 188 -1.95 -13.63 -3.99
N SER A 189 -2.59 -14.48 -4.78
CA SER A 189 -2.00 -15.75 -5.25
C SER A 189 -2.04 -15.83 -6.77
N ASP A 190 -0.96 -16.28 -7.35
CA ASP A 190 -0.88 -16.67 -8.76
C ASP A 190 -1.28 -18.12 -8.92
N ILE A 191 -2.33 -18.39 -9.68
CA ILE A 191 -2.87 -19.73 -9.87
C ILE A 191 -1.89 -20.64 -10.60
N ALA A 192 -1.11 -20.08 -11.52
CA ALA A 192 -0.20 -20.86 -12.36
C ALA A 192 1.07 -21.28 -11.62
N THR A 193 1.63 -20.41 -10.78
CA THR A 193 2.89 -20.67 -10.06
C THR A 193 2.68 -21.13 -8.62
N GLY A 194 1.51 -20.85 -8.03
CA GLY A 194 1.26 -21.04 -6.59
C GLY A 194 1.94 -19.99 -5.71
N GLY A 195 2.67 -19.03 -6.29
CA GLY A 195 3.31 -17.95 -5.56
C GLY A 195 2.29 -17.06 -4.86
N SER A 196 2.58 -16.61 -3.64
CA SER A 196 1.67 -15.78 -2.86
C SER A 196 2.36 -14.56 -2.26
N LEU A 197 1.71 -13.41 -2.38
CA LEU A 197 2.05 -12.12 -1.78
C LEU A 197 1.02 -11.77 -0.72
N VAL A 198 1.48 -11.29 0.44
CA VAL A 198 0.61 -10.55 1.35
C VAL A 198 0.96 -9.06 1.29
N TYR A 199 -0.05 -8.22 1.08
CA TYR A 199 0.06 -6.76 1.05
C TYR A 199 -0.69 -6.15 2.23
N LEU A 200 0.04 -5.55 3.16
CA LEU A 200 -0.46 -5.02 4.44
C LEU A 200 0.18 -3.65 4.71
N PRO A 201 -0.21 -2.59 3.94
CA PRO A 201 0.46 -1.28 4.01
C PRO A 201 0.13 -0.48 5.27
N ALA A 202 -0.96 -0.83 5.97
CA ALA A 202 -1.37 -0.19 7.22
C ALA A 202 -1.86 -1.27 8.19
N VAL A 203 -1.20 -1.38 9.34
CA VAL A 203 -1.58 -2.31 10.41
C VAL A 203 -1.27 -1.70 11.77
N GLN A 204 -2.24 -1.73 12.67
CA GLN A 204 -2.11 -1.19 14.04
C GLN A 204 -1.62 -2.23 15.03
N GLU A 205 -1.96 -3.50 14.80
CA GLU A 205 -1.64 -4.64 15.65
C GLU A 205 -1.65 -5.92 14.83
N LEU A 206 -0.71 -6.83 15.10
CA LEU A 206 -0.72 -8.18 14.53
C LEU A 206 -1.46 -9.12 15.48
N HIS A 207 -2.74 -9.37 15.18
CA HIS A 207 -3.58 -10.28 15.97
C HIS A 207 -3.57 -11.71 15.39
N THR A 208 -3.91 -12.72 16.19
CA THR A 208 -3.81 -14.14 15.83
C THR A 208 -4.48 -14.48 14.50
N GLY A 209 -5.71 -14.03 14.27
CA GLY A 209 -6.43 -14.32 13.02
C GLY A 209 -5.80 -13.69 11.77
N MET A 210 -5.03 -12.61 11.94
CA MET A 210 -4.23 -12.03 10.84
C MET A 210 -2.95 -12.83 10.63
N LEU A 211 -2.28 -13.25 11.70
CA LEU A 211 -1.04 -14.04 11.60
C LEU A 211 -1.24 -15.28 10.73
N ASP A 212 -2.39 -15.93 10.81
CA ASP A 212 -2.75 -17.09 9.98
C ASP A 212 -2.75 -16.74 8.47
N GLN A 213 -2.98 -15.46 8.11
CA GLN A 213 -2.94 -15.00 6.72
C GLN A 213 -1.52 -14.66 6.26
N LEU A 214 -0.58 -14.44 7.19
CA LEU A 214 0.82 -14.10 6.89
C LEU A 214 1.68 -15.35 6.68
N HIS A 215 1.33 -16.48 7.30
CA HIS A 215 2.10 -17.72 7.16
C HIS A 215 2.11 -18.25 5.72
N ASP A 216 3.17 -18.96 5.36
CA ASP A 216 3.35 -19.64 4.07
C ASP A 216 3.23 -18.72 2.85
N CYS A 217 3.42 -17.39 3.01
CA CYS A 217 3.51 -16.52 1.84
C CYS A 217 4.97 -16.38 1.36
N ALA A 218 5.14 -16.32 0.05
CA ALA A 218 6.46 -16.15 -0.56
C ALA A 218 7.03 -14.74 -0.27
N CYS A 219 6.15 -13.74 -0.12
CA CYS A 219 6.54 -12.38 0.21
C CYS A 219 5.46 -11.69 1.04
N LEU A 220 5.89 -10.92 2.04
CA LEU A 220 5.06 -10.04 2.87
C LEU A 220 5.55 -8.60 2.67
N LEU A 221 4.69 -7.74 2.11
CA LEU A 221 4.85 -6.29 2.11
C LEU A 221 4.06 -5.74 3.29
N ILE A 222 4.75 -5.24 4.32
CA ILE A 222 4.13 -4.85 5.58
C ILE A 222 4.44 -3.40 5.95
N ASP A 223 3.54 -2.79 6.69
CA ASP A 223 3.63 -1.46 7.28
C ASP A 223 4.99 -1.20 7.98
N GLY A 224 5.71 -0.20 7.51
CA GLY A 224 6.97 0.28 8.07
C GLY A 224 6.92 1.76 8.42
N THR A 225 5.74 2.30 8.76
CA THR A 225 5.50 3.74 8.88
C THR A 225 6.45 4.40 9.87
N CYS A 226 6.51 3.97 11.12
CA CYS A 226 7.34 4.59 12.16
C CYS A 226 8.32 3.58 12.77
N TRP A 227 9.51 4.07 13.13
CA TRP A 227 10.48 3.27 13.89
C TRP A 227 9.99 3.02 15.31
N GLU A 228 9.58 4.08 16.01
CA GLU A 228 9.04 4.03 17.37
C GLU A 228 7.66 4.69 17.44
N ASP A 229 6.89 4.34 18.48
CA ASP A 229 5.52 4.80 18.62
C ASP A 229 5.41 6.33 18.75
N ASP A 230 6.33 6.95 19.49
CA ASP A 230 6.34 8.39 19.77
C ASP A 230 7.22 9.22 18.80
N GLU A 231 7.67 8.64 17.70
CA GLU A 231 8.61 9.25 16.73
C GLU A 231 8.21 10.67 16.30
N LEU A 232 6.96 10.88 15.90
CA LEU A 232 6.49 12.20 15.47
C LEU A 232 6.36 13.19 16.64
N VAL A 233 5.98 12.69 17.81
CA VAL A 233 5.86 13.51 19.03
C VAL A 233 7.22 14.03 19.46
N ARG A 234 8.23 13.17 19.51
CA ARG A 234 9.62 13.56 19.87
C ARG A 234 10.22 14.56 18.88
N LEU A 235 9.86 14.47 17.61
CA LEU A 235 10.33 15.41 16.59
C LEU A 235 9.53 16.73 16.56
N GLY A 236 8.47 16.86 17.38
CA GLY A 236 7.62 18.05 17.41
C GLY A 236 6.81 18.26 16.12
N ILE A 237 6.60 17.19 15.34
CA ILE A 237 5.89 17.23 14.04
C ILE A 237 4.39 17.00 14.24
N GLY A 238 4.01 16.23 15.25
CA GLY A 238 2.62 15.89 15.55
C GLY A 238 2.40 15.56 17.01
N SER A 239 1.13 15.41 17.40
CA SER A 239 0.72 15.01 18.76
C SER A 239 0.25 13.56 18.86
N LYS A 240 0.18 12.84 17.72
CA LYS A 240 -0.30 11.46 17.66
C LYS A 240 0.88 10.50 17.62
N THR A 241 0.74 9.37 18.31
CA THR A 241 1.68 8.25 18.19
C THR A 241 1.38 7.42 16.94
N ALA A 242 2.30 6.53 16.56
CA ALA A 242 2.12 5.63 15.43
C ALA A 242 0.84 4.78 15.59
N ARG A 243 0.64 4.18 16.76
CA ARG A 243 -0.57 3.36 17.05
C ARG A 243 -1.85 4.17 16.97
N VAL A 244 -1.88 5.41 17.47
CA VAL A 244 -3.03 6.30 17.32
C VAL A 244 -3.31 6.68 15.87
N MET A 245 -2.29 6.66 15.03
CA MET A 245 -2.43 6.87 13.59
C MET A 245 -2.80 5.61 12.81
N GLY A 246 -2.91 4.44 13.48
CA GLY A 246 -3.27 3.17 12.86
C GLY A 246 -2.07 2.36 12.36
N HIS A 247 -0.87 2.64 12.88
CA HIS A 247 0.37 2.00 12.46
C HIS A 247 1.09 1.31 13.62
N LEU A 248 1.55 0.08 13.40
CA LEU A 248 2.40 -0.66 14.32
C LEU A 248 3.84 -0.15 14.20
N PRO A 249 4.48 0.35 15.28
CA PRO A 249 5.89 0.73 15.21
C PRO A 249 6.78 -0.48 14.92
N ILE A 250 7.91 -0.24 14.27
CA ILE A 250 8.87 -1.30 13.94
C ILE A 250 9.57 -1.79 15.20
N ALA A 251 10.06 -0.89 16.03
CA ALA A 251 10.81 -1.18 17.26
C ALA A 251 9.98 -0.86 18.52
N GLY A 252 10.54 -1.21 19.67
CA GLY A 252 9.90 -1.02 20.97
C GLY A 252 9.03 -2.21 21.38
N ASP A 253 8.39 -2.10 22.54
CA ASP A 253 7.59 -3.16 23.13
C ASP A 253 6.42 -3.55 22.21
N GLY A 254 6.37 -4.83 21.83
CA GLY A 254 5.41 -5.36 20.88
C GLY A 254 5.53 -4.73 19.47
N GLY A 255 6.71 -4.30 19.04
CA GLY A 255 6.98 -3.80 17.70
C GLY A 255 6.94 -4.91 16.64
N SER A 256 6.75 -4.53 15.38
CA SER A 256 6.63 -5.50 14.29
C SER A 256 7.91 -6.30 14.04
N LEU A 257 9.08 -5.72 14.30
CA LEU A 257 10.37 -6.39 14.09
C LEU A 257 10.48 -7.69 14.91
N GLU A 258 10.11 -7.62 16.20
CA GLU A 258 10.13 -8.77 17.11
C GLU A 258 9.10 -9.83 16.70
N GLN A 259 7.89 -9.40 16.36
CA GLN A 259 6.80 -10.31 15.99
C GLN A 259 7.05 -11.02 14.67
N LEU A 260 7.61 -10.32 13.68
CA LEU A 260 7.89 -10.87 12.35
C LEU A 260 9.02 -11.90 12.35
N ALA A 261 9.98 -11.80 13.27
CA ALA A 261 11.08 -12.77 13.41
C ALA A 261 10.59 -14.19 13.77
N ALA A 262 9.38 -14.32 14.30
CA ALA A 262 8.77 -15.60 14.67
C ALA A 262 7.89 -16.22 13.56
N LEU A 263 7.70 -15.51 12.42
CA LEU A 263 6.82 -15.97 11.35
C LEU A 263 7.58 -16.78 10.29
N ASP A 264 6.92 -17.83 9.82
CA ASP A 264 7.38 -18.57 8.63
C ASP A 264 6.89 -17.85 7.36
N VAL A 265 7.71 -16.94 6.88
CA VAL A 265 7.46 -16.09 5.71
C VAL A 265 8.71 -16.07 4.84
N GLY A 266 8.55 -16.19 3.52
CA GLY A 266 9.69 -16.23 2.61
C GLY A 266 10.52 -14.94 2.62
N ARG A 267 9.96 -13.82 2.17
CA ARG A 267 10.59 -12.49 2.20
C ARG A 267 9.70 -11.52 2.97
N VAL A 268 10.29 -10.73 3.84
CA VAL A 268 9.57 -9.65 4.55
C VAL A 268 10.15 -8.31 4.13
N ILE A 269 9.30 -7.37 3.73
CA ILE A 269 9.71 -6.07 3.21
C ILE A 269 8.84 -4.98 3.84
N TYR A 270 9.44 -4.04 4.54
CA TYR A 270 8.75 -2.85 5.02
C TYR A 270 8.41 -1.89 3.89
N ILE A 271 7.15 -1.50 3.81
CA ILE A 271 6.59 -0.51 2.87
C ILE A 271 5.83 0.57 3.65
N HIS A 272 5.31 1.59 2.99
CA HIS A 272 4.53 2.68 3.62
C HIS A 272 5.32 3.42 4.71
N ILE A 273 6.54 3.85 4.37
CA ILE A 273 7.53 4.36 5.32
C ILE A 273 7.36 5.88 5.47
N ASN A 274 7.18 6.35 6.72
CA ASN A 274 7.06 7.78 6.98
C ASN A 274 8.39 8.52 6.77
N ASN A 275 8.31 9.76 6.31
CA ASN A 275 9.48 10.61 6.01
C ASN A 275 10.44 10.83 7.19
N THR A 276 9.97 10.63 8.42
CA THR A 276 10.77 10.76 9.64
C THR A 276 11.52 9.49 10.04
N ASN A 277 11.08 8.34 9.52
CA ASN A 277 11.60 7.04 9.92
C ASN A 277 13.10 6.90 9.58
N PRO A 278 13.97 6.57 10.54
CA PRO A 278 15.41 6.45 10.31
C PRO A 278 15.80 5.29 9.39
N ILE A 279 14.92 4.30 9.13
CA ILE A 279 15.23 3.22 8.17
C ILE A 279 15.35 3.72 6.73
N LEU A 280 14.91 4.96 6.44
CA LEU A 280 15.10 5.62 5.15
C LEU A 280 16.57 5.97 4.87
N ILE A 281 17.40 6.02 5.90
CA ILE A 281 18.85 6.28 5.82
C ILE A 281 19.56 4.96 5.57
N GLU A 282 20.20 4.77 4.43
CA GLU A 282 20.78 3.49 3.99
C GLU A 282 21.77 2.87 4.97
N ASN A 283 22.49 3.67 5.75
CA ASN A 283 23.49 3.19 6.70
C ASN A 283 23.15 3.51 8.16
N SER A 284 21.89 3.79 8.48
CA SER A 284 21.48 4.04 9.87
C SER A 284 21.59 2.75 10.71
N PRO A 285 21.81 2.86 12.02
CA PRO A 285 21.75 1.71 12.92
C PRO A 285 20.40 0.99 12.85
N GLN A 286 19.30 1.74 12.67
CA GLN A 286 17.95 1.20 12.54
C GLN A 286 17.79 0.38 11.26
N ARG A 287 18.31 0.88 10.14
CA ARG A 287 18.32 0.15 8.87
C ARG A 287 19.14 -1.14 8.98
N GLN A 288 20.32 -1.07 9.58
CA GLN A 288 21.15 -2.24 9.81
C GLN A 288 20.48 -3.27 10.73
N THR A 289 19.74 -2.83 11.73
CA THR A 289 18.95 -3.71 12.61
C THR A 289 17.87 -4.43 11.82
N VAL A 290 17.13 -3.75 10.97
CA VAL A 290 16.10 -4.35 10.09
C VAL A 290 16.73 -5.41 9.19
N GLU A 291 17.82 -5.07 8.50
CA GLU A 291 18.52 -5.96 7.56
C GLU A 291 19.17 -7.17 8.27
N ALA A 292 19.71 -6.98 9.48
CA ALA A 292 20.27 -8.07 10.30
C ALA A 292 19.20 -9.10 10.74
N ASN A 293 17.93 -8.69 10.79
CA ASN A 293 16.79 -9.59 11.02
C ASN A 293 16.20 -10.18 9.73
N GLY A 294 16.89 -10.06 8.59
CA GLY A 294 16.46 -10.61 7.31
C GLY A 294 15.30 -9.86 6.66
N ILE A 295 14.95 -8.67 7.15
CA ILE A 295 13.87 -7.84 6.61
C ILE A 295 14.43 -6.79 5.67
N GLU A 296 13.78 -6.61 4.53
CA GLU A 296 14.14 -5.63 3.53
C GLU A 296 13.35 -4.32 3.71
N VAL A 297 13.84 -3.25 3.10
CA VAL A 297 13.14 -1.96 3.07
C VAL A 297 12.83 -1.59 1.64
N ALA A 298 11.55 -1.45 1.33
CA ALA A 298 11.05 -1.11 0.01
C ALA A 298 11.63 0.21 -0.51
N PHE A 299 11.73 0.31 -1.82
CA PHE A 299 12.02 1.55 -2.54
C PHE A 299 11.23 1.59 -3.85
N ASP A 300 10.98 2.82 -4.33
CA ASP A 300 10.26 3.02 -5.58
C ASP A 300 11.02 2.35 -6.73
N GLY A 301 10.33 1.48 -7.45
CA GLY A 301 10.93 0.76 -8.54
C GLY A 301 11.47 -0.63 -8.20
N MET A 302 11.37 -1.10 -6.95
CA MET A 302 11.71 -2.48 -6.57
C MET A 302 10.80 -3.46 -7.30
N GLU A 303 11.38 -4.48 -7.90
CA GLU A 303 10.68 -5.56 -8.59
C GLU A 303 10.85 -6.88 -7.86
N LEU A 304 9.75 -7.64 -7.78
CA LEU A 304 9.70 -8.95 -7.15
C LEU A 304 9.08 -9.93 -8.15
N GLU A 305 9.59 -11.15 -8.14
CA GLU A 305 9.04 -12.29 -8.88
C GLU A 305 8.80 -13.44 -7.90
N ILE A 306 7.57 -13.96 -7.85
CA ILE A 306 7.17 -15.04 -6.95
C ILE A 306 6.16 -15.99 -7.62
#